data_8718d94d91abdff3a39a49191c7697a2
#
_entry.id   8718d94d91abdff3a39a49191c7697a2
#
_cell.length_a   1.000
_cell.length_b   1.000
_cell.length_c   1.000
_cell.angle_alpha   90.00
_cell.angle_beta   90.00
_cell.angle_gamma   90.00
#
_symmetry.space_group_name_H-M   'P 1'
#
loop_
_entity.id
_entity.type
_entity.pdbx_description
1 polymer ?
#
loop_
_entity_poly.entity_id
_entity_poly.type
_entity_poly.pdbx_seq_one_letter_code
_entity_poly.pdbx_strand_id
1 'polypeptide(L)'
;DGDFAPMDIVAACFEQSMQVLLIDRPALSREFFDLRTGVTGELVQKLTQYGIRLACVVPDLGAQPERFQEFVREANRGSRARFFESRDGAVAWLETG
;
A
#
# COMPACT_ATOMS: atom_id res chain seq x y z
N ASP A 1 -15.09 3.51 12.36
CA ASP A 1 -14.66 2.43 13.20
C ASP A 1 -13.18 2.10 13.05
N GLY A 2 -12.56 2.55 12.01
CA GLY A 2 -11.13 2.43 11.86
C GLY A 2 -10.61 1.07 11.42
N ASP A 3 -11.47 0.15 11.14
CA ASP A 3 -11.03 -1.17 10.68
C ASP A 3 -10.53 -1.08 9.24
N PHE A 4 -9.37 -1.66 9.01
CA PHE A 4 -8.80 -1.71 7.69
C PHE A 4 -9.11 -3.09 7.10
N ALA A 5 -9.93 -3.12 6.05
CA ALA A 5 -10.35 -4.37 5.43
C ALA A 5 -9.76 -4.49 4.03
N PRO A 6 -8.65 -5.20 3.86
CA PRO A 6 -7.98 -5.29 2.55
C PRO A 6 -8.91 -5.76 1.45
N MET A 7 -9.78 -6.72 1.74
CA MET A 7 -10.65 -7.26 0.71
C MET A 7 -11.68 -6.26 0.24
N ASP A 8 -12.11 -5.35 1.12
CA ASP A 8 -13.04 -4.29 0.72
C ASP A 8 -12.38 -3.34 -0.25
N ILE A 9 -11.10 -3.03 -0.03
CA ILE A 9 -10.36 -2.16 -0.93
C ILE A 9 -10.18 -2.83 -2.29
N VAL A 10 -9.81 -4.10 -2.29
CA VAL A 10 -9.63 -4.85 -3.52
C VAL A 10 -10.93 -4.92 -4.31
N ALA A 11 -12.04 -5.18 -3.62
CA ALA A 11 -13.35 -5.26 -4.29
C ALA A 11 -13.72 -3.92 -4.91
N ALA A 12 -13.48 -2.82 -4.19
CA ALA A 12 -13.79 -1.50 -4.72
C ALA A 12 -12.97 -1.18 -5.96
N CYS A 13 -11.68 -1.53 -5.94
CA CYS A 13 -10.82 -1.33 -7.10
C CYS A 13 -11.31 -2.15 -8.30
N PHE A 14 -11.72 -3.37 -8.04
CA PHE A 14 -12.18 -4.27 -9.09
C PHE A 14 -13.47 -3.73 -9.72
N GLU A 15 -14.41 -3.28 -8.88
CA GLU A 15 -15.68 -2.74 -9.36
C GLU A 15 -15.49 -1.47 -10.18
N GLN A 16 -14.49 -0.66 -9.84
CA GLN A 16 -14.20 0.57 -10.54
C GLN A 16 -13.28 0.37 -11.74
N SER A 17 -12.84 -0.85 -11.97
CA SER A 17 -11.88 -1.18 -13.03
C SER A 17 -10.59 -0.37 -12.90
N MET A 18 -10.16 -0.14 -11.68
CA MET A 18 -8.95 0.62 -11.41
C MET A 18 -7.71 -0.20 -11.66
N GLN A 19 -6.67 0.43 -12.23
CA GLN A 19 -5.39 -0.24 -12.46
C GLN A 19 -4.31 0.26 -11.51
N VAL A 20 -4.56 1.36 -10.82
CA VAL A 20 -3.64 1.93 -9.84
C VAL A 20 -4.44 2.37 -8.62
N LEU A 21 -3.78 2.34 -7.47
CA LEU A 21 -4.41 2.75 -6.22
C LEU A 21 -3.39 3.51 -5.39
N LEU A 22 -3.80 4.68 -4.89
CA LEU A 22 -2.97 5.46 -3.99
C LEU A 22 -3.66 5.52 -2.64
N ILE A 23 -2.95 5.15 -1.59
CA ILE A 23 -3.48 5.19 -0.23
C ILE A 23 -2.63 6.13 0.60
N ASP A 24 -3.25 7.15 1.18
CA ASP A 24 -2.58 8.09 2.07
C ASP A 24 -2.58 7.58 3.51
N ARG A 25 -1.62 8.08 4.31
CA ARG A 25 -1.46 7.69 5.70
C ARG A 25 -2.75 7.74 6.53
N PRO A 26 -3.61 8.77 6.38
CA PRO A 26 -4.84 8.83 7.19
C PRO A 26 -5.78 7.66 6.99
N ALA A 27 -5.69 6.98 5.84
CA ALA A 27 -6.55 5.84 5.56
C ALA A 27 -5.97 4.53 6.09
N LEU A 28 -4.75 4.56 6.64
CA LEU A 28 -4.07 3.35 7.09
C LEU A 28 -4.22 3.20 8.61
N SER A 29 -4.64 2.01 9.02
CA SER A 29 -4.82 1.72 10.44
C SER A 29 -3.49 1.28 11.05
N ARG A 30 -3.48 1.20 12.39
CA ARG A 30 -2.32 0.69 13.10
C ARG A 30 -1.98 -0.72 12.65
N GLU A 31 -3.00 -1.51 12.35
CA GLU A 31 -2.81 -2.90 11.95
C GLU A 31 -2.04 -3.02 10.65
N PHE A 32 -2.16 -2.01 9.78
CA PHE A 32 -1.44 -2.00 8.52
C PHE A 32 0.07 -2.05 8.75
N PHE A 33 0.54 -1.37 9.80
CA PHE A 33 1.96 -1.26 10.07
C PHE A 33 2.50 -2.41 10.92
N ASP A 34 1.62 -3.28 11.42
CA ASP A 34 2.03 -4.46 12.19
C ASP A 34 1.94 -5.68 11.29
N LEU A 35 3.09 -6.10 10.75
CA LEU A 35 3.10 -7.20 9.80
C LEU A 35 2.59 -8.52 10.36
N ARG A 36 2.55 -8.65 11.69
CA ARG A 36 2.03 -9.86 12.31
C ARG A 36 0.54 -10.05 12.04
N THR A 37 -0.18 -8.98 11.71
CA THR A 37 -1.60 -9.09 11.42
C THR A 37 -1.86 -9.65 10.03
N GLY A 38 -0.87 -9.60 9.14
CA GLY A 38 -1.03 -10.07 7.77
C GLY A 38 -1.78 -9.13 6.87
N VAL A 39 -2.27 -8.01 7.40
CA VAL A 39 -3.12 -7.10 6.63
C VAL A 39 -2.39 -6.52 5.43
N THR A 40 -1.18 -6.01 5.64
CA THR A 40 -0.42 -5.39 4.56
C THR A 40 -0.03 -6.40 3.49
N GLY A 41 0.46 -7.56 3.93
CA GLY A 41 0.86 -8.61 3.00
C GLY A 41 -0.31 -9.07 2.15
N GLU A 42 -1.46 -9.25 2.79
CA GLU A 42 -2.65 -9.68 2.07
C GLU A 42 -3.10 -8.64 1.04
N LEU A 43 -3.08 -7.37 1.42
CA LEU A 43 -3.48 -6.31 0.50
C LEU A 43 -2.57 -6.28 -0.72
N VAL A 44 -1.25 -6.27 -0.49
CA VAL A 44 -0.28 -6.21 -1.57
C VAL A 44 -0.42 -7.44 -2.48
N GLN A 45 -0.57 -8.61 -1.87
CA GLN A 45 -0.70 -9.84 -2.65
C GLN A 45 -1.94 -9.83 -3.53
N LYS A 46 -3.07 -9.41 -2.99
CA LYS A 46 -4.32 -9.41 -3.74
C LYS A 46 -4.29 -8.37 -4.86
N LEU A 47 -3.79 -7.17 -4.58
CA LEU A 47 -3.70 -6.14 -5.61
C LEU A 47 -2.77 -6.59 -6.74
N THR A 48 -1.65 -7.20 -6.38
CA THR A 48 -0.73 -7.72 -7.38
C THR A 48 -1.40 -8.80 -8.23
N GLN A 49 -2.17 -9.66 -7.59
CA GLN A 49 -2.87 -10.75 -8.27
C GLN A 49 -3.86 -10.22 -9.31
N TYR A 50 -4.48 -9.08 -9.03
CA TYR A 50 -5.43 -8.46 -9.95
C TYR A 50 -4.79 -7.42 -10.86
N GLY A 51 -3.47 -7.31 -10.83
CA GLY A 51 -2.78 -6.41 -11.73
C GLY A 51 -2.91 -4.94 -11.35
N ILE A 52 -3.20 -4.64 -10.09
CA ILE A 52 -3.37 -3.27 -9.61
C ILE A 52 -2.09 -2.80 -8.96
N ARG A 53 -1.55 -1.67 -9.43
CA ARG A 53 -0.35 -1.08 -8.83
C ARG A 53 -0.74 -0.26 -7.61
N LEU A 54 0.03 -0.40 -6.55
CA LEU A 54 -0.26 0.25 -5.28
C LEU A 54 0.84 1.25 -4.91
N ALA A 55 0.44 2.45 -4.55
CA ALA A 55 1.34 3.43 -3.97
C ALA A 55 0.79 3.84 -2.61
N CYS A 56 1.61 3.69 -1.57
CA CYS A 56 1.23 4.09 -0.21
C CYS A 56 2.06 5.30 0.20
N VAL A 57 1.39 6.32 0.73
CA VAL A 57 2.06 7.53 1.20
C VAL A 57 2.12 7.50 2.72
N VAL A 58 3.32 7.37 3.26
CA VAL A 58 3.57 7.26 4.70
C VAL A 58 4.64 8.27 5.08
N PRO A 59 4.25 9.52 5.39
CA PRO A 59 5.24 10.55 5.72
C PRO A 59 6.14 10.19 6.90
N ASP A 60 5.62 9.40 7.85
CA ASP A 60 6.36 8.98 9.02
C ASP A 60 6.92 7.57 8.88
N LEU A 61 7.33 7.21 7.67
CA LEU A 61 7.80 5.85 7.37
C LEU A 61 8.96 5.43 8.28
N GLY A 62 9.88 6.35 8.55
CA GLY A 62 11.03 6.05 9.40
C GLY A 62 10.67 5.76 10.86
N ALA A 63 9.45 6.13 11.28
CA ALA A 63 8.99 5.90 12.64
C ALA A 63 8.24 4.57 12.79
N GLN A 64 8.05 3.84 11.70
CA GLN A 64 7.34 2.59 11.75
C GLN A 64 8.25 1.44 12.24
N PRO A 65 7.66 0.31 12.67
CA PRO A 65 8.46 -0.82 13.14
C PRO A 65 9.49 -1.27 12.10
N GLU A 66 10.60 -1.77 12.59
CA GLU A 66 11.70 -2.16 11.72
C GLU A 66 11.28 -3.21 10.70
N ARG A 67 10.46 -4.17 11.12
CA ARG A 67 10.00 -5.21 10.21
C ARG A 67 9.20 -4.61 9.06
N PHE A 68 8.38 -3.60 9.36
CA PHE A 68 7.63 -2.93 8.32
C PHE A 68 8.56 -2.21 7.36
N GLN A 69 9.61 -1.58 7.89
CA GLN A 69 10.57 -0.90 7.03
C GLN A 69 11.31 -1.87 6.13
N GLU A 70 11.61 -3.07 6.63
CA GLU A 70 12.24 -4.10 5.80
C GLU A 70 11.31 -4.54 4.68
N PHE A 71 10.03 -4.70 5.00
CA PHE A 71 9.02 -5.04 4.01
C PHE A 71 8.96 -3.98 2.92
N VAL A 72 9.01 -2.71 3.33
CA VAL A 72 8.98 -1.60 2.38
C VAL A 72 10.19 -1.63 1.45
N ARG A 73 11.36 -1.90 1.99
CA ARG A 73 12.56 -1.95 1.16
C ARG A 73 12.46 -3.04 0.10
N GLU A 74 11.89 -4.20 0.47
CA GLU A 74 11.68 -5.27 -0.50
C GLU A 74 10.65 -4.88 -1.55
N ALA A 75 9.53 -4.31 -1.11
CA ALA A 75 8.48 -3.91 -2.03
C ALA A 75 8.97 -2.85 -3.02
N ASN A 76 9.80 -1.92 -2.54
CA ASN A 76 10.27 -0.83 -3.38
C ASN A 76 11.27 -1.26 -4.44
N ARG A 77 11.76 -2.49 -4.37
CA ARG A 77 12.61 -3.03 -5.42
C ARG A 77 11.82 -3.42 -6.65
N GLY A 78 10.52 -3.69 -6.46
CA GLY A 78 9.66 -4.09 -7.55
C GLY A 78 8.87 -2.92 -8.12
N SER A 79 7.93 -3.24 -8.98
CA SER A 79 7.10 -2.24 -9.64
C SER A 79 5.61 -2.44 -9.37
N ARG A 80 5.26 -3.30 -8.42
CA ARG A 80 3.85 -3.59 -8.14
C ARG A 80 3.30 -2.78 -7.00
N ALA A 81 4.07 -2.66 -5.92
CA ALA A 81 3.67 -1.90 -4.75
C ALA A 81 4.87 -1.13 -4.26
N ARG A 82 4.70 0.16 -4.02
CA ARG A 82 5.78 1.00 -3.51
C ARG A 82 5.26 1.93 -2.44
N PHE A 83 6.16 2.29 -1.53
CA PHE A 83 5.86 3.15 -0.40
C PHE A 83 6.67 4.42 -0.52
N PHE A 84 6.03 5.56 -0.26
CA PHE A 84 6.65 6.88 -0.43
C PHE A 84 6.42 7.72 0.81
N GLU A 85 7.32 8.65 1.06
CA GLU A 85 7.17 9.59 2.16
C GLU A 85 6.42 10.84 1.74
N SER A 86 6.24 11.05 0.44
CA SER A 86 5.50 12.20 -0.06
C SER A 86 4.48 11.76 -1.10
N ARG A 87 3.37 12.50 -1.16
CA ARG A 87 2.35 12.24 -2.16
C ARG A 87 2.88 12.51 -3.57
N ASP A 88 3.70 13.55 -3.72
CA ASP A 88 4.25 13.89 -5.03
C ASP A 88 5.06 12.74 -5.60
N GLY A 89 5.86 12.10 -4.78
CA GLY A 89 6.65 10.95 -5.24
C GLY A 89 5.77 9.79 -5.66
N ALA A 90 4.70 9.54 -4.90
CA ALA A 90 3.78 8.46 -5.21
C ALA A 90 3.06 8.70 -6.52
N VAL A 91 2.56 9.91 -6.72
CA VAL A 91 1.83 10.27 -7.94
C VAL A 91 2.76 10.16 -9.15
N ALA A 92 3.98 10.67 -9.01
CA ALA A 92 4.95 10.61 -10.11
C ALA A 92 5.22 9.17 -10.52
N TRP A 93 5.36 8.28 -9.54
CA TRP A 93 5.61 6.87 -9.85
C TRP A 93 4.42 6.23 -10.57
N LEU A 94 3.21 6.54 -10.11
CA LEU A 94 2.02 5.96 -10.74
C LEU A 94 1.85 6.44 -12.18
N GLU A 95 2.30 7.66 -12.47
CA GLU A 95 2.17 8.22 -13.80
C GLU A 95 3.20 7.67 -14.79
N THR A 96 4.27 7.05 -14.29
CA THR A 96 5.28 6.49 -15.20
C THR A 96 4.82 5.19 -15.84
N GLY A 97 3.77 4.66 -15.32
CA GLY A 97 3.11 3.55 -15.88
C GLY A 97 3.46 2.44 -16.30
#